data_820d9abd59e37a7d722a6db7491f8ab9
#
_entry.id   820d9abd59e37a7d722a6db7491f8ab9
#
_cell.length_a   1.000
_cell.length_b   1.000
_cell.length_c   1.000
_cell.angle_alpha   90.00
_cell.angle_beta   90.00
_cell.angle_gamma   90.00
#
_symmetry.space_group_name_H-M   'P 1'
#
loop_
_entity.id
_entity.type
_entity.pdbx_description
1 polymer ?
#
loop_
_entity_poly.entity_id
_entity_poly.type
_entity_poly.pdbx_seq_one_letter_code
_entity_poly.pdbx_strand_id
1 'polypeptide(L)'
;MSEEKLFNRINFTGKGADFSSNMRKRSFFLTYGSWLYFFEPNQDAFDYYLKNEKLKKYKHIVFCISHVHDDAMNGINTFLTYINERFEGKETVYIVTRPKAVVDTLLAAGILQTYHDKSIIVDELVDVASLDILTVGMKHGDVDSCGFLVNDRESKTNDNVFYTGDCDSIPTPILKMFLEGTIKSLISDVTLQTPCDDHITFNFFRELVNTYGPTILYRIKFTHFQNEYEYNTITEMVERMIFEHVRVK
;
A
#
# COMPACT_ATOMS: atom_id res chain seq x y z
N MET A 1 1.05 16.41 23.32
CA MET A 1 0.80 16.36 21.87
C MET A 1 0.07 15.07 21.62
N SER A 2 -1.07 15.06 20.93
CA SER A 2 -1.75 13.83 20.50
C SER A 2 -0.83 13.13 19.49
N GLU A 3 -0.53 11.86 19.74
CA GLU A 3 0.25 11.04 18.83
C GLU A 3 -0.48 10.96 17.49
N GLU A 4 0.19 11.34 16.41
CA GLU A 4 -0.43 11.29 15.08
C GLU A 4 -0.61 9.83 14.67
N LYS A 5 -1.84 9.46 14.29
CA LYS A 5 -2.17 8.08 13.89
C LYS A 5 -1.38 7.67 12.65
N LEU A 6 -0.97 6.40 12.60
CA LEU A 6 -0.26 5.79 11.46
C LEU A 6 -0.95 6.08 10.12
N PHE A 7 -2.27 6.00 10.08
CA PHE A 7 -3.10 6.29 8.91
C PHE A 7 -2.89 7.70 8.33
N ASN A 8 -2.65 8.71 9.19
CA ASN A 8 -2.43 10.09 8.79
C ASN A 8 -0.98 10.33 8.33
N ARG A 9 -0.04 9.46 8.73
CA ARG A 9 1.38 9.55 8.37
C ARG A 9 1.69 8.94 6.99
N ILE A 10 0.70 8.32 6.34
CA ILE A 10 0.83 7.73 5.01
C ILE A 10 0.90 8.84 3.97
N ASN A 11 2.01 8.85 3.22
CA ASN A 11 2.29 9.81 2.16
C ASN A 11 2.09 9.14 0.79
N PHE A 12 0.98 9.44 0.12
CA PHE A 12 0.73 8.92 -1.23
C PHE A 12 1.60 9.63 -2.27
N THR A 13 2.26 8.87 -3.13
CA THR A 13 2.97 9.37 -4.31
C THR A 13 2.11 9.32 -5.56
N GLY A 14 1.14 8.40 -5.58
CA GLY A 14 0.13 8.23 -6.61
C GLY A 14 -1.07 7.43 -6.07
N LYS A 15 -2.18 7.48 -6.78
CA LYS A 15 -3.42 6.76 -6.44
C LYS A 15 -4.05 6.06 -7.64
N GLY A 16 -3.45 6.19 -8.83
CA GLY A 16 -3.97 5.65 -10.08
C GLY A 16 -3.62 4.18 -10.30
N ALA A 17 -4.38 3.54 -11.18
CA ALA A 17 -4.10 2.22 -11.72
C ALA A 17 -3.04 2.27 -12.84
N ASP A 18 -2.69 1.12 -13.39
CA ASP A 18 -1.62 0.97 -14.38
C ASP A 18 -1.82 1.82 -15.66
N PHE A 19 -3.05 1.91 -16.13
CA PHE A 19 -3.40 2.64 -17.35
C PHE A 19 -3.90 4.07 -17.12
N SER A 20 -3.76 4.60 -15.92
CA SER A 20 -4.20 5.96 -15.61
C SER A 20 -3.23 7.00 -16.21
N SER A 21 -3.64 7.68 -17.27
CA SER A 21 -2.80 8.66 -17.97
C SER A 21 -2.55 9.96 -17.21
N ASN A 22 -3.47 10.35 -16.33
CA ASN A 22 -3.44 11.65 -15.64
C ASN A 22 -3.14 11.53 -14.13
N MET A 23 -3.16 10.31 -13.61
CA MET A 23 -2.84 10.01 -12.22
C MET A 23 -1.56 9.18 -12.20
N ARG A 24 -0.68 9.45 -11.25
CA ARG A 24 0.47 8.56 -11.05
C ARG A 24 -0.02 7.21 -10.55
N LYS A 25 0.69 6.16 -10.95
CA LYS A 25 0.46 4.81 -10.44
C LYS A 25 0.46 4.83 -8.91
N ARG A 26 -0.42 4.04 -8.29
CA ARG A 26 -0.54 4.03 -6.83
C ARG A 26 0.76 3.64 -6.17
N SER A 27 1.08 4.35 -5.16
CA SER A 27 2.18 4.04 -4.24
C SER A 27 2.09 4.97 -3.04
N PHE A 28 2.67 4.56 -1.94
CA PHE A 28 2.81 5.41 -0.76
C PHE A 28 4.03 5.02 0.06
N PHE A 29 4.44 5.90 0.95
CA PHE A 29 5.53 5.62 1.88
C PHE A 29 5.21 6.09 3.30
N LEU A 30 5.94 5.49 4.23
CA LEU A 30 5.99 5.86 5.64
C LEU A 30 7.45 6.07 6.04
N THR A 31 7.67 6.97 7.01
CA THR A 31 9.02 7.20 7.55
C THR A 31 9.02 7.09 9.06
N TYR A 32 10.06 6.44 9.60
CA TYR A 32 10.31 6.29 11.02
C TYR A 32 11.79 6.48 11.31
N GLY A 33 12.18 7.62 11.87
CA GLY A 33 13.58 7.91 12.15
C GLY A 33 14.45 7.74 10.91
N SER A 34 15.36 6.78 10.93
CA SER A 34 16.23 6.42 9.80
C SER A 34 15.63 5.35 8.87
N TRP A 35 14.38 4.98 9.02
CA TRP A 35 13.68 3.98 8.22
C TRP A 35 12.73 4.62 7.20
N LEU A 36 12.74 4.06 5.99
CA LEU A 36 11.79 4.35 4.92
C LEU A 36 11.08 3.07 4.52
N TYR A 37 9.76 3.06 4.60
CA TYR A 37 8.90 1.96 4.16
C TYR A 37 8.16 2.42 2.92
N PHE A 38 8.35 1.70 1.83
CA PHE A 38 7.81 2.05 0.52
C PHE A 38 6.91 0.94 0.01
N PHE A 39 5.65 1.26 -0.26
CA PHE A 39 4.65 0.33 -0.77
C PHE A 39 4.45 0.57 -2.26
N GLU A 40 4.51 -0.50 -3.05
CA GLU A 40 4.44 -0.52 -4.50
C GLU A 40 5.50 0.39 -5.15
N PRO A 41 6.77 -0.03 -5.16
CA PRO A 41 7.89 0.77 -5.66
C PRO A 41 7.91 0.81 -7.20
N ASN A 42 6.91 1.45 -7.81
CA ASN A 42 6.84 1.68 -9.24
C ASN A 42 7.67 2.89 -9.69
N GLN A 43 7.83 3.09 -11.01
CA GLN A 43 8.65 4.16 -11.58
C GLN A 43 8.12 5.56 -11.24
N ASP A 44 6.79 5.75 -11.26
CA ASP A 44 6.18 7.04 -10.92
C ASP A 44 6.47 7.43 -9.47
N ALA A 45 6.49 6.44 -8.58
CA ALA A 45 6.82 6.60 -7.17
C ALA A 45 8.29 7.00 -6.98
N PHE A 46 9.22 6.38 -7.72
CA PHE A 46 10.63 6.75 -7.73
C PHE A 46 10.81 8.21 -8.15
N ASP A 47 10.22 8.60 -9.26
CA ASP A 47 10.33 9.96 -9.80
C ASP A 47 9.75 11.03 -8.86
N TYR A 48 8.59 10.72 -8.26
CA TYR A 48 7.97 11.62 -7.29
C TYR A 48 8.82 11.78 -6.03
N TYR A 49 9.26 10.65 -5.46
CA TYR A 49 9.97 10.64 -4.20
C TYR A 49 11.32 11.37 -4.31
N LEU A 50 12.08 11.15 -5.38
CA LEU A 50 13.36 11.81 -5.58
C LEU A 50 13.26 13.32 -5.78
N LYS A 51 12.13 13.83 -6.29
CA LYS A 51 11.90 15.26 -6.42
C LYS A 51 11.65 15.95 -5.07
N ASN A 52 11.00 15.23 -4.15
CA ASN A 52 10.46 15.82 -2.93
C ASN A 52 11.25 15.42 -1.67
N GLU A 53 11.94 14.29 -1.71
CA GLU A 53 12.64 13.72 -0.57
C GLU A 53 14.09 13.34 -0.91
N LYS A 54 14.93 13.27 0.12
CA LYS A 54 16.32 12.86 -0.01
C LYS A 54 16.48 11.48 0.60
N LEU A 55 16.59 10.43 -0.22
CA LEU A 55 16.83 9.06 0.24
C LEU A 55 18.02 8.95 1.22
N LYS A 56 19.06 9.76 1.02
CA LYS A 56 20.30 9.74 1.84
C LYS A 56 20.11 9.91 3.36
N LYS A 57 18.93 10.40 3.79
CA LYS A 57 18.67 10.54 5.23
C LYS A 57 18.28 9.21 5.90
N TYR A 58 17.93 8.18 5.09
CA TYR A 58 17.52 6.89 5.60
C TYR A 58 18.66 5.88 5.51
N LYS A 59 18.80 5.03 6.54
CA LYS A 59 19.78 3.96 6.64
C LYS A 59 19.19 2.59 6.30
N HIS A 60 17.88 2.48 6.37
CA HIS A 60 17.14 1.24 6.14
C HIS A 60 15.96 1.52 5.25
N ILE A 61 15.77 0.67 4.26
CA ILE A 61 14.69 0.82 3.28
C ILE A 61 13.94 -0.50 3.20
N VAL A 62 12.63 -0.42 3.31
CA VAL A 62 11.72 -1.57 3.21
C VAL A 62 10.83 -1.35 1.99
N PHE A 63 10.87 -2.24 1.03
CA PHE A 63 9.98 -2.27 -0.11
C PHE A 63 8.92 -3.34 0.11
N CYS A 64 7.65 -2.96 0.09
CA CYS A 64 6.50 -3.83 0.15
C CYS A 64 5.91 -3.96 -1.25
N ILE A 65 5.91 -5.17 -1.81
CA ILE A 65 5.47 -5.46 -3.19
C ILE A 65 4.33 -6.47 -3.11
N SER A 66 3.13 -6.07 -3.54
CA SER A 66 1.95 -6.91 -3.44
C SER A 66 1.88 -8.00 -4.53
N HIS A 67 2.30 -7.68 -5.76
CA HIS A 67 2.22 -8.58 -6.91
C HIS A 67 3.16 -8.13 -8.05
N VAL A 68 3.10 -8.80 -9.22
CA VAL A 68 4.09 -8.63 -10.30
C VAL A 68 3.75 -7.57 -11.34
N HIS A 69 2.60 -6.90 -11.26
CA HIS A 69 2.22 -5.90 -12.26
C HIS A 69 3.11 -4.65 -12.20
N ASP A 70 3.15 -3.92 -13.30
CA ASP A 70 4.01 -2.75 -13.49
C ASP A 70 3.70 -1.61 -12.51
N ASP A 71 2.46 -1.47 -12.09
CA ASP A 71 2.07 -0.45 -11.11
C ASP A 71 2.50 -0.79 -9.67
N ALA A 72 2.87 -2.04 -9.41
CA ALA A 72 3.36 -2.47 -8.12
C ALA A 72 4.90 -2.49 -8.04
N MET A 73 5.64 -2.87 -9.10
CA MET A 73 7.06 -3.16 -8.94
C MET A 73 8.01 -2.67 -10.04
N ASN A 74 7.56 -2.06 -11.14
CA ASN A 74 8.44 -1.73 -12.26
C ASN A 74 9.55 -0.70 -11.94
N GLY A 75 9.46 0.01 -10.82
CA GLY A 75 10.48 0.95 -10.35
C GLY A 75 11.54 0.32 -9.43
N ILE A 76 11.36 -0.92 -8.97
CA ILE A 76 12.25 -1.52 -7.95
C ILE A 76 13.71 -1.56 -8.39
N ASN A 77 13.97 -1.92 -9.65
CA ASN A 77 15.33 -1.95 -10.18
C ASN A 77 15.96 -0.55 -10.18
N THR A 78 15.20 0.47 -10.54
CA THR A 78 15.67 1.87 -10.54
C THR A 78 15.98 2.35 -9.11
N PHE A 79 15.10 2.03 -8.14
CA PHE A 79 15.36 2.32 -6.73
C PHE A 79 16.64 1.66 -6.24
N LEU A 80 16.82 0.36 -6.49
CA LEU A 80 17.99 -0.40 -6.02
C LEU A 80 19.28 0.06 -6.70
N THR A 81 19.26 0.34 -8.01
CA THR A 81 20.40 0.92 -8.73
C THR A 81 20.79 2.27 -8.13
N TYR A 82 19.80 3.14 -7.89
CA TYR A 82 20.05 4.44 -7.27
C TYR A 82 20.64 4.29 -5.85
N ILE A 83 20.09 3.39 -5.04
CA ILE A 83 20.61 3.09 -3.70
C ILE A 83 22.04 2.59 -3.82
N ASN A 84 22.32 1.67 -4.74
CA ASN A 84 23.67 1.12 -4.93
C ASN A 84 24.70 2.17 -5.31
N GLU A 85 24.35 3.07 -6.23
CA GLU A 85 25.25 4.11 -6.72
C GLU A 85 25.48 5.27 -5.72
N ARG A 86 24.52 5.53 -4.85
CA ARG A 86 24.51 6.73 -4.01
C ARG A 86 24.84 6.50 -2.55
N PHE A 87 24.79 5.27 -2.08
CA PHE A 87 24.86 4.94 -0.66
C PHE A 87 26.01 4.00 -0.29
N GLU A 88 27.10 3.93 -0.99
CA GLU A 88 28.34 3.22 -0.65
C GLU A 88 28.20 1.86 0.12
N GLY A 89 27.04 1.20 0.01
CA GLY A 89 26.83 -0.14 0.55
C GLY A 89 26.54 -0.26 2.05
N LYS A 90 26.11 0.81 2.70
CA LYS A 90 25.88 0.82 4.16
C LYS A 90 24.42 0.57 4.58
N GLU A 91 23.51 0.52 3.64
CA GLU A 91 22.08 0.40 3.90
C GLU A 91 21.63 -1.06 3.84
N THR A 92 20.75 -1.42 4.76
CA THR A 92 20.01 -2.68 4.67
C THR A 92 18.71 -2.42 3.89
N VAL A 93 18.47 -3.23 2.88
CA VAL A 93 17.25 -3.20 2.08
C VAL A 93 16.44 -4.46 2.37
N TYR A 94 15.20 -4.27 2.72
CA TYR A 94 14.24 -5.35 2.91
C TYR A 94 13.22 -5.33 1.77
N ILE A 95 12.84 -6.50 1.27
CA ILE A 95 11.72 -6.68 0.35
C ILE A 95 10.70 -7.56 1.06
N VAL A 96 9.55 -7.01 1.33
CA VAL A 96 8.42 -7.70 1.96
C VAL A 96 7.44 -8.08 0.87
N THR A 97 7.29 -9.36 0.66
CA THR A 97 6.38 -9.91 -0.36
C THR A 97 6.03 -11.35 -0.03
N ARG A 98 4.86 -11.80 -0.47
CA ARG A 98 4.43 -13.20 -0.34
C ARG A 98 4.35 -13.94 -1.68
N PRO A 99 3.88 -13.32 -2.79
CA PRO A 99 3.78 -14.01 -4.07
C PRO A 99 5.15 -14.48 -4.58
N LYS A 100 5.26 -15.79 -4.81
CA LYS A 100 6.48 -16.38 -5.38
C LYS A 100 6.87 -15.75 -6.72
N ALA A 101 5.89 -15.36 -7.53
CA ALA A 101 6.11 -14.69 -8.81
C ALA A 101 6.91 -13.39 -8.69
N VAL A 102 6.72 -12.62 -7.62
CA VAL A 102 7.55 -11.42 -7.34
C VAL A 102 9.00 -11.82 -7.13
N VAL A 103 9.25 -12.81 -6.27
CA VAL A 103 10.63 -13.30 -5.99
C VAL A 103 11.28 -13.85 -7.25
N ASP A 104 10.56 -14.67 -8.03
CA ASP A 104 11.05 -15.24 -9.28
C ASP A 104 11.38 -14.15 -10.31
N THR A 105 10.57 -13.10 -10.40
CA THR A 105 10.82 -11.95 -11.28
C THR A 105 12.09 -11.19 -10.86
N LEU A 106 12.27 -10.92 -9.57
CA LEU A 106 13.46 -10.27 -9.06
C LEU A 106 14.74 -11.10 -9.31
N LEU A 107 14.63 -12.43 -9.18
CA LEU A 107 15.72 -13.35 -9.49
C LEU A 107 16.03 -13.38 -11.00
N ALA A 108 15.01 -13.51 -11.85
CA ALA A 108 15.16 -13.55 -13.30
C ALA A 108 15.74 -12.25 -13.87
N ALA A 109 15.39 -11.11 -13.27
CA ALA A 109 15.97 -9.81 -13.61
C ALA A 109 17.40 -9.61 -13.10
N GLY A 110 17.96 -10.57 -12.38
CA GLY A 110 19.31 -10.47 -11.79
C GLY A 110 19.41 -9.50 -10.61
N ILE A 111 18.30 -8.98 -10.14
CA ILE A 111 18.27 -7.94 -9.10
C ILE A 111 18.88 -8.47 -7.79
N LEU A 112 18.46 -9.64 -7.34
CA LEU A 112 18.91 -10.22 -6.09
C LEU A 112 20.39 -10.65 -6.15
N GLN A 113 20.90 -11.05 -7.33
CA GLN A 113 22.32 -11.40 -7.51
C GLN A 113 23.20 -10.15 -7.61
N THR A 114 22.78 -9.12 -8.33
CA THR A 114 23.56 -7.90 -8.55
C THR A 114 23.81 -7.15 -7.23
N TYR A 115 22.85 -7.23 -6.30
CA TYR A 115 22.94 -6.57 -5.00
C TYR A 115 23.29 -7.52 -3.86
N HIS A 116 23.89 -8.68 -4.16
CA HIS A 116 24.23 -9.71 -3.19
C HIS A 116 25.17 -9.22 -2.06
N ASP A 117 26.02 -8.23 -2.33
CA ASP A 117 26.91 -7.62 -1.32
C ASP A 117 26.15 -6.68 -0.36
N LYS A 118 24.89 -6.39 -0.64
CA LYS A 118 23.99 -5.65 0.24
C LYS A 118 23.03 -6.62 0.88
N SER A 119 22.75 -6.44 2.14
CA SER A 119 21.80 -7.25 2.88
C SER A 119 20.37 -7.03 2.34
N ILE A 120 20.06 -7.65 1.19
CA ILE A 120 18.66 -7.73 0.71
C ILE A 120 18.04 -8.94 1.39
N ILE A 121 17.06 -8.67 2.23
CA ILE A 121 16.27 -9.68 2.95
C ILE A 121 14.90 -9.72 2.31
N VAL A 122 14.51 -10.87 1.78
CA VAL A 122 13.16 -11.09 1.22
C VAL A 122 12.39 -11.95 2.21
N ASP A 123 11.26 -11.46 2.71
CA ASP A 123 10.45 -12.16 3.70
C ASP A 123 8.96 -11.82 3.57
N GLU A 124 8.11 -12.64 4.14
CA GLU A 124 6.67 -12.41 4.31
C GLU A 124 6.34 -11.59 5.56
N LEU A 125 7.27 -11.53 6.50
CA LEU A 125 7.18 -10.79 7.76
C LEU A 125 8.46 -10.00 7.98
N VAL A 126 8.35 -8.71 8.18
CA VAL A 126 9.44 -7.85 8.63
C VAL A 126 9.06 -7.21 9.96
N ASP A 127 9.84 -7.57 10.97
CA ASP A 127 9.81 -7.05 12.33
C ASP A 127 11.04 -6.15 12.52
N VAL A 128 10.95 -4.91 12.10
CA VAL A 128 12.09 -3.99 12.12
C VAL A 128 11.71 -2.61 12.63
N ALA A 129 12.52 -2.10 13.52
CA ALA A 129 12.35 -0.80 14.15
C ALA A 129 10.97 -0.65 14.81
N SER A 130 10.19 0.31 14.38
CA SER A 130 8.92 0.71 15.01
C SER A 130 7.67 0.09 14.35
N LEU A 131 7.84 -0.60 13.21
CA LEU A 131 6.74 -1.21 12.46
C LEU A 131 6.91 -2.72 12.30
N ASP A 132 5.83 -3.46 12.55
CA ASP A 132 5.68 -4.83 12.07
C ASP A 132 4.88 -4.82 10.77
N ILE A 133 5.38 -5.49 9.75
CA ILE A 133 4.69 -5.64 8.47
C ILE A 133 4.52 -7.13 8.18
N LEU A 134 3.28 -7.57 8.17
CA LEU A 134 2.90 -8.95 7.87
C LEU A 134 2.14 -9.01 6.56
N THR A 135 2.52 -9.91 5.66
CA THR A 135 1.79 -10.16 4.43
C THR A 135 0.58 -11.06 4.67
N VAL A 136 -0.51 -10.77 3.98
CA VAL A 136 -1.73 -11.56 3.94
C VAL A 136 -2.05 -11.92 2.50
N GLY A 137 -2.19 -13.22 2.18
CA GLY A 137 -2.55 -13.64 0.82
C GLY A 137 -3.88 -13.04 0.39
N MET A 138 -3.89 -12.47 -0.81
CA MET A 138 -5.05 -11.87 -1.46
C MET A 138 -5.31 -12.57 -2.79
N LYS A 139 -6.52 -12.41 -3.32
CA LYS A 139 -6.88 -12.89 -4.65
C LYS A 139 -7.03 -11.71 -5.59
N HIS A 140 -6.38 -11.75 -6.75
CA HIS A 140 -6.41 -10.72 -7.77
C HIS A 140 -6.49 -11.39 -9.16
N GLY A 141 -7.71 -11.72 -9.58
CA GLY A 141 -7.92 -12.53 -10.79
C GLY A 141 -7.12 -13.84 -10.74
N ASP A 142 -6.29 -14.06 -11.75
CA ASP A 142 -5.37 -15.19 -11.85
C ASP A 142 -3.96 -14.91 -11.32
N VAL A 143 -3.72 -13.72 -10.74
CA VAL A 143 -2.41 -13.31 -10.23
C VAL A 143 -2.36 -13.47 -8.72
N ASP A 144 -1.31 -14.15 -8.24
CA ASP A 144 -1.02 -14.16 -6.80
C ASP A 144 -0.71 -12.76 -6.30
N SER A 145 -1.41 -12.34 -5.26
CA SER A 145 -1.24 -11.04 -4.62
C SER A 145 -1.17 -11.16 -3.11
N CYS A 146 -0.71 -10.11 -2.45
CA CYS A 146 -0.80 -9.98 -0.99
C CYS A 146 -1.15 -8.56 -0.56
N GLY A 147 -1.86 -8.49 0.55
CA GLY A 147 -2.02 -7.26 1.33
C GLY A 147 -1.00 -7.20 2.47
N PHE A 148 -0.94 -6.06 3.15
CA PHE A 148 0.00 -5.79 4.24
C PHE A 148 -0.72 -5.30 5.48
N LEU A 149 -0.59 -6.04 6.58
CA LEU A 149 -0.95 -5.54 7.90
C LEU A 149 0.26 -4.84 8.51
N VAL A 150 0.14 -3.55 8.71
CA VAL A 150 1.18 -2.68 9.27
C VAL A 150 0.79 -2.29 10.68
N ASN A 151 1.55 -2.69 11.68
CA ASN A 151 1.33 -2.37 13.08
C ASN A 151 2.39 -1.37 13.57
N ASP A 152 1.93 -0.30 14.22
CA ASP A 152 2.80 0.64 14.92
C ASP A 152 3.06 0.16 16.35
N ARG A 153 4.27 -0.34 16.61
CA ARG A 153 4.67 -0.84 17.94
C ARG A 153 4.83 0.25 18.98
N GLU A 154 5.14 1.46 18.54
CA GLU A 154 5.32 2.60 19.44
C GLU A 154 3.97 3.21 19.85
N SER A 155 2.91 2.87 19.13
CA SER A 155 1.57 3.36 19.42
C SER A 155 0.99 2.74 20.69
N LYS A 156 0.66 3.60 21.67
CA LYS A 156 -0.03 3.19 22.90
C LYS A 156 -1.46 2.71 22.64
N THR A 157 -2.02 2.99 21.49
CA THR A 157 -3.40 2.68 21.12
C THR A 157 -3.53 1.52 20.15
N ASN A 158 -2.44 0.77 19.95
CA ASN A 158 -2.41 -0.34 18.98
C ASN A 158 -2.82 0.12 17.59
N ASP A 159 -2.21 1.19 17.10
CA ASP A 159 -2.52 1.76 15.80
C ASP A 159 -1.99 0.86 14.68
N ASN A 160 -2.86 0.55 13.73
CA ASN A 160 -2.52 -0.31 12.61
C ASN A 160 -3.35 0.03 11.38
N VAL A 161 -2.79 -0.36 10.23
CA VAL A 161 -3.41 -0.17 8.91
C VAL A 161 -3.30 -1.46 8.13
N PHE A 162 -4.38 -1.87 7.48
CA PHE A 162 -4.33 -2.92 6.48
C PHE A 162 -4.38 -2.29 5.08
N TYR A 163 -3.37 -2.57 4.26
CA TYR A 163 -3.34 -2.23 2.85
C TYR A 163 -3.65 -3.48 2.04
N THR A 164 -4.64 -3.43 1.18
CA THR A 164 -5.10 -4.62 0.45
C THR A 164 -4.15 -5.05 -0.68
N GLY A 165 -3.32 -4.14 -1.21
CA GLY A 165 -2.78 -4.35 -2.56
C GLY A 165 -3.92 -4.37 -3.59
N ASP A 166 -3.74 -5.02 -4.74
CA ASP A 166 -4.81 -5.32 -5.68
C ASP A 166 -5.50 -6.62 -5.27
N CYS A 167 -6.82 -6.58 -5.21
CA CYS A 167 -7.60 -7.76 -4.86
C CYS A 167 -9.06 -7.65 -5.32
N ASP A 168 -9.67 -8.81 -5.57
CA ASP A 168 -11.09 -8.91 -5.87
C ASP A 168 -11.98 -8.82 -4.61
N SER A 169 -11.41 -9.15 -3.45
CA SER A 169 -12.15 -9.21 -2.19
C SER A 169 -11.23 -9.12 -0.97
N ILE A 170 -11.76 -8.59 0.12
CA ILE A 170 -11.08 -8.60 1.42
C ILE A 170 -11.36 -9.93 2.13
N PRO A 171 -10.34 -10.69 2.55
CA PRO A 171 -10.55 -11.93 3.27
C PRO A 171 -11.44 -11.74 4.50
N THR A 172 -12.41 -12.63 4.69
CA THR A 172 -13.39 -12.53 5.78
C THR A 172 -12.78 -12.29 7.17
N PRO A 173 -11.67 -12.93 7.56
CA PRO A 173 -11.05 -12.65 8.86
C PRO A 173 -10.54 -11.20 8.98
N ILE A 174 -9.94 -10.66 7.91
CA ILE A 174 -9.44 -9.28 7.87
C ILE A 174 -10.60 -8.30 7.94
N LEU A 175 -11.65 -8.52 7.14
CA LEU A 175 -12.85 -7.69 7.16
C LEU A 175 -13.48 -7.68 8.55
N LYS A 176 -13.61 -8.84 9.18
CA LYS A 176 -14.12 -8.95 10.56
C LYS A 176 -13.28 -8.15 11.54
N MET A 177 -11.95 -8.30 11.52
CA MET A 177 -11.04 -7.53 12.37
C MET A 177 -11.17 -6.01 12.16
N PHE A 178 -11.38 -5.58 10.90
CA PHE A 178 -11.60 -4.17 10.58
C PHE A 178 -12.95 -3.67 11.13
N LEU A 179 -14.03 -4.41 10.95
CA LEU A 179 -15.37 -4.07 11.45
C LEU A 179 -15.41 -4.01 12.99
N GLU A 180 -14.77 -4.94 13.66
CA GLU A 180 -14.65 -4.99 15.13
C GLU A 180 -13.68 -3.93 15.69
N GLY A 181 -12.93 -3.23 14.84
CA GLY A 181 -11.99 -2.18 15.24
C GLY A 181 -10.63 -2.70 15.74
N THR A 182 -10.33 -3.98 15.57
CA THR A 182 -9.00 -4.56 15.78
C THR A 182 -8.03 -3.99 14.75
N ILE A 183 -8.40 -3.99 13.45
CA ILE A 183 -7.74 -3.20 12.42
C ILE A 183 -8.35 -1.81 12.43
N LYS A 184 -7.53 -0.78 12.65
CA LYS A 184 -7.99 0.60 12.84
C LYS A 184 -8.35 1.27 11.53
N SER A 185 -7.58 1.02 10.48
CA SER A 185 -7.74 1.68 9.19
C SER A 185 -7.46 0.74 8.02
N LEU A 186 -8.06 1.06 6.88
CA LEU A 186 -7.95 0.31 5.64
C LEU A 186 -7.46 1.23 4.52
N ILE A 187 -6.52 0.76 3.71
CA ILE A 187 -6.22 1.31 2.39
C ILE A 187 -6.62 0.25 1.39
N SER A 188 -7.55 0.56 0.52
CA SER A 188 -8.11 -0.43 -0.42
C SER A 188 -8.07 0.07 -1.84
N ASP A 189 -7.77 -0.84 -2.75
CA ASP A 189 -8.09 -0.64 -4.14
C ASP A 189 -9.62 -0.54 -4.32
N VAL A 190 -10.06 0.11 -5.38
CA VAL A 190 -11.48 0.26 -5.68
C VAL A 190 -11.69 0.58 -7.14
N THR A 191 -12.77 0.03 -7.71
CA THR A 191 -13.23 0.38 -9.05
C THR A 191 -14.73 0.61 -9.11
N LEU A 192 -15.18 1.44 -10.07
CA LEU A 192 -16.60 1.57 -10.46
C LEU A 192 -17.03 0.51 -11.48
N GLN A 193 -16.09 -0.16 -12.12
CA GLN A 193 -16.38 -1.19 -13.11
C GLN A 193 -17.15 -2.35 -12.45
N THR A 194 -18.27 -2.75 -13.05
CA THR A 194 -19.10 -3.85 -12.56
C THR A 194 -19.67 -4.63 -13.76
N PRO A 195 -19.45 -5.95 -13.84
CA PRO A 195 -18.65 -6.78 -12.92
C PRO A 195 -17.14 -6.52 -13.04
N CYS A 196 -16.39 -6.84 -12.00
CA CYS A 196 -14.95 -6.83 -11.98
C CYS A 196 -14.45 -8.04 -11.17
N ASP A 197 -13.60 -8.87 -11.79
CA ASP A 197 -13.09 -10.10 -11.17
C ASP A 197 -11.70 -9.89 -10.54
N ASP A 198 -11.10 -8.71 -10.76
CA ASP A 198 -9.72 -8.41 -10.37
C ASP A 198 -9.64 -7.40 -9.22
N HIS A 199 -10.66 -6.54 -9.07
CA HIS A 199 -10.64 -5.42 -8.12
C HIS A 199 -11.94 -5.34 -7.32
N ILE A 200 -11.84 -4.78 -6.10
CA ILE A 200 -13.00 -4.53 -5.24
C ILE A 200 -13.88 -3.44 -5.88
N THR A 201 -15.15 -3.75 -6.12
CA THR A 201 -16.08 -2.75 -6.64
C THR A 201 -16.54 -1.79 -5.54
N PHE A 202 -16.81 -0.53 -5.88
CA PHE A 202 -17.35 0.44 -4.92
C PHE A 202 -18.69 0.01 -4.31
N ASN A 203 -19.45 -0.84 -4.99
CA ASN A 203 -20.70 -1.41 -4.45
C ASN A 203 -20.48 -2.18 -3.14
N PHE A 204 -19.37 -2.90 -3.00
CA PHE A 204 -19.01 -3.55 -1.74
C PHE A 204 -18.96 -2.56 -0.57
N PHE A 205 -18.33 -1.40 -0.75
CA PHE A 205 -18.27 -0.37 0.30
C PHE A 205 -19.62 0.29 0.57
N ARG A 206 -20.48 0.44 -0.45
CA ARG A 206 -21.87 0.89 -0.26
C ARG A 206 -22.65 -0.07 0.62
N GLU A 207 -22.51 -1.36 0.43
CA GLU A 207 -23.15 -2.38 1.27
C GLU A 207 -22.64 -2.34 2.71
N LEU A 208 -21.31 -2.14 2.91
CA LEU A 208 -20.77 -1.91 4.25
C LEU A 208 -21.36 -0.67 4.92
N VAL A 209 -21.47 0.43 4.19
CA VAL A 209 -22.11 1.66 4.71
C VAL A 209 -23.58 1.43 5.07
N ASN A 210 -24.34 0.74 4.24
CA ASN A 210 -25.74 0.41 4.52
C ASN A 210 -25.89 -0.44 5.79
N THR A 211 -24.91 -1.30 6.07
CA THR A 211 -24.96 -2.23 7.21
C THR A 211 -24.41 -1.61 8.50
N TYR A 212 -23.29 -0.89 8.42
CA TYR A 212 -22.53 -0.42 9.59
C TYR A 212 -22.53 1.11 9.76
N GLY A 213 -23.15 1.82 8.84
CA GLY A 213 -23.21 3.28 8.81
C GLY A 213 -21.99 3.92 8.14
N PRO A 214 -22.12 5.17 7.67
CA PRO A 214 -21.10 5.86 6.87
C PRO A 214 -19.87 6.27 7.66
N THR A 215 -19.89 6.23 8.98
CA THR A 215 -18.70 6.53 9.82
C THR A 215 -17.54 5.56 9.57
N ILE A 216 -17.81 4.37 9.00
CA ILE A 216 -16.77 3.42 8.61
C ILE A 216 -15.86 4.01 7.53
N LEU A 217 -16.37 4.89 6.66
CA LEU A 217 -15.61 5.53 5.58
C LEU A 217 -14.48 6.44 6.07
N TYR A 218 -14.58 6.99 7.29
CA TYR A 218 -13.48 7.76 7.89
C TYR A 218 -12.23 6.93 8.19
N ARG A 219 -12.36 5.61 8.15
CA ARG A 219 -11.29 4.66 8.40
C ARG A 219 -10.75 4.04 7.10
N ILE A 220 -11.21 4.49 5.93
CA ILE A 220 -10.85 3.93 4.63
C ILE A 220 -10.22 5.01 3.75
N LYS A 221 -9.09 4.69 3.12
CA LYS A 221 -8.53 5.43 1.98
C LYS A 221 -8.62 4.55 0.73
N PHE A 222 -9.11 5.12 -0.34
CA PHE A 222 -9.23 4.44 -1.63
C PHE A 222 -8.03 4.75 -2.53
N THR A 223 -7.63 3.74 -3.31
CA THR A 223 -6.53 3.82 -4.28
C THR A 223 -6.88 3.02 -5.54
N HIS A 224 -5.99 3.01 -6.52
CA HIS A 224 -6.09 2.24 -7.74
C HIS A 224 -7.22 2.70 -8.67
N PHE A 225 -7.44 4.02 -8.76
CA PHE A 225 -8.44 4.57 -9.66
C PHE A 225 -8.00 4.46 -11.11
N GLN A 226 -8.87 3.97 -11.98
CA GLN A 226 -8.60 3.81 -13.41
C GLN A 226 -8.34 5.14 -14.12
N ASN A 227 -8.96 6.22 -13.63
CA ASN A 227 -8.82 7.57 -14.18
C ASN A 227 -9.36 8.62 -13.19
N GLU A 228 -9.17 9.89 -13.55
CA GLU A 228 -9.62 11.03 -12.75
C GLU A 228 -11.15 11.10 -12.60
N TYR A 229 -11.91 10.65 -13.58
CA TYR A 229 -13.37 10.58 -13.49
C TYR A 229 -13.81 9.61 -12.38
N GLU A 230 -13.21 8.41 -12.33
CA GLU A 230 -13.50 7.43 -11.29
C GLU A 230 -13.13 7.97 -9.89
N TYR A 231 -11.94 8.58 -9.76
CA TYR A 231 -11.51 9.23 -8.53
C TYR A 231 -12.52 10.28 -8.04
N ASN A 232 -12.92 11.20 -8.92
CA ASN A 232 -13.85 12.26 -8.58
C ASN A 232 -15.23 11.69 -8.21
N THR A 233 -15.73 10.74 -9.00
CA THR A 233 -17.03 10.10 -8.76
C THR A 233 -17.06 9.38 -7.42
N ILE A 234 -16.07 8.56 -7.10
CA ILE A 234 -16.02 7.86 -5.81
C ILE A 234 -15.89 8.86 -4.66
N THR A 235 -15.05 9.89 -4.80
CA THR A 235 -14.90 10.93 -3.78
C THR A 235 -16.22 11.63 -3.49
N GLU A 236 -16.95 12.07 -4.52
CA GLU A 236 -18.28 12.69 -4.37
C GLU A 236 -19.29 11.75 -3.71
N MET A 237 -19.27 10.47 -4.10
CA MET A 237 -20.18 9.48 -3.49
C MET A 237 -19.89 9.28 -2.00
N VAL A 238 -18.61 9.19 -1.62
CA VAL A 238 -18.17 9.08 -0.21
C VAL A 238 -18.61 10.31 0.59
N GLU A 239 -18.34 11.51 0.08
CA GLU A 239 -18.73 12.76 0.73
C GLU A 239 -20.25 12.85 0.92
N ARG A 240 -21.03 12.49 -0.09
CA ARG A 240 -22.50 12.45 -0.01
C ARG A 240 -22.98 11.50 1.07
N MET A 241 -22.47 10.27 1.12
CA MET A 241 -22.85 9.28 2.14
C MET A 241 -22.58 9.78 3.55
N ILE A 242 -21.44 10.44 3.77
CA ILE A 242 -21.09 11.02 5.07
C ILE A 242 -22.01 12.19 5.40
N PHE A 243 -22.25 13.09 4.46
CA PHE A 243 -23.04 14.31 4.66
C PHE A 243 -24.51 14.03 4.94
N GLU A 244 -25.14 13.10 4.21
CA GLU A 244 -26.52 12.69 4.43
C GLU A 244 -26.73 12.11 5.84
N HIS A 245 -25.75 11.38 6.36
CA HIS A 245 -25.82 10.84 7.71
C HIS A 245 -25.71 11.91 8.81
N VAL A 246 -24.92 12.96 8.59
CA VAL A 246 -24.77 14.06 9.57
C VAL A 246 -26.05 14.90 9.68
N ARG A 247 -26.82 15.02 8.59
CA ARG A 247 -28.08 15.79 8.58
C ARG A 247 -29.27 15.10 9.26
N VAL A 248 -29.21 13.78 9.44
CA VAL A 248 -30.31 12.98 10.02
C VAL A 248 -30.17 12.81 11.53
N LYS A 249 -29.07 13.24 12.11
CA LYS A 249 -28.84 13.31 13.57
C LYS A 249 -29.04 14.71 14.09
#